data_2bc7d1f0e410d95d7e24b1dcf6ba019a
#
_entry.id   2bc7d1f0e410d95d7e24b1dcf6ba019a
#
_cell.length_a   1.000
_cell.length_b   1.000
_cell.length_c   1.000
_cell.angle_alpha   90.00
_cell.angle_beta   90.00
_cell.angle_gamma   90.00
#
_symmetry.space_group_name_H-M   'P 1'
#
loop_
_entity.id
_entity.type
_entity.pdbx_description
1 polymer ?
#
loop_
_entity_poly.entity_id
_entity_poly.type
_entity_poly.pdbx_seq_one_letter_code
_entity_poly.pdbx_strand_id
1 'polypeptide(L)'
;ERLRTLIDQFARDAVRAEYAGNVPAEVVRAHFAAVLGESDTRAPLLTGGISFGRMVPMRLLPFRAICLLGMNDGDFPRRDPAAGLNRLTAELGTERRRHGDRSTREDDRFLFLQLFASAQEVFYLSYLGADARDGTVREPSVLVSELLGSAAQYHADPKAIDALVVRHPLQPFAAA
;
A
#
# COMPACT_ATOMS: atom_id res chain seq x y z
N GLU A 1 13.49 -24.78 -4.90
CA GLU A 1 14.52 -24.65 -3.85
C GLU A 1 13.92 -24.03 -2.57
N ARG A 2 13.28 -22.85 -2.62
CA ARG A 2 12.68 -22.18 -1.44
C ARG A 2 11.68 -23.05 -0.66
N LEU A 3 10.80 -23.78 -1.36
CA LEU A 3 9.81 -24.64 -0.70
C LEU A 3 10.48 -25.80 0.07
N ARG A 4 11.51 -26.43 -0.50
CA ARG A 4 12.28 -27.48 0.20
C ARG A 4 12.93 -26.96 1.46
N THR A 5 13.57 -25.80 1.38
CA THR A 5 14.18 -25.14 2.54
C THR A 5 13.16 -24.87 3.64
N LEU A 6 11.94 -24.44 3.30
CA LEU A 6 10.87 -24.20 4.27
C LEU A 6 10.37 -25.49 4.92
N ILE A 7 10.25 -26.58 4.16
CA ILE A 7 9.87 -27.91 4.69
C ILE A 7 10.92 -28.40 5.67
N ASP A 8 12.19 -28.31 5.30
CA ASP A 8 13.30 -28.71 6.17
C ASP A 8 13.37 -27.84 7.43
N GLN A 9 13.06 -26.54 7.31
CA GLN A 9 13.00 -25.64 8.45
C GLN A 9 11.87 -26.02 9.40
N PHE A 10 10.68 -26.27 8.86
CA PHE A 10 9.53 -26.70 9.66
C PHE A 10 9.81 -27.99 10.44
N ALA A 11 10.47 -28.97 9.80
CA ALA A 11 10.88 -30.20 10.46
C ALA A 11 11.91 -29.95 11.57
N ARG A 12 12.92 -29.10 11.34
CA ARG A 12 13.90 -28.72 12.35
C ARG A 12 13.26 -27.99 13.54
N ASP A 13 12.29 -27.13 13.29
CA ASP A 13 11.60 -26.38 14.33
C ASP A 13 10.79 -27.32 15.23
N ALA A 14 10.14 -28.35 14.66
CA ALA A 14 9.47 -29.39 15.44
C ALA A 14 10.43 -30.16 16.35
N VAL A 15 11.59 -30.54 15.81
CA VAL A 15 12.66 -31.23 16.60
C VAL A 15 13.18 -30.30 17.71
N ARG A 16 13.41 -29.01 17.39
CA ARG A 16 13.89 -28.03 18.39
C ARG A 16 12.87 -27.77 19.50
N ALA A 17 11.58 -27.87 19.17
CA ALA A 17 10.48 -27.75 20.14
C ALA A 17 10.23 -29.04 20.92
N GLU A 18 11.01 -30.12 20.68
CA GLU A 18 10.79 -31.46 21.25
C GLU A 18 9.37 -32.00 21.06
N TYR A 19 8.75 -31.59 19.95
CA TYR A 19 7.37 -31.94 19.63
C TYR A 19 7.32 -33.24 18.82
N ALA A 20 6.83 -34.30 19.42
CA ALA A 20 6.71 -35.63 18.82
C ALA A 20 5.28 -35.97 18.35
N GLY A 21 4.33 -35.02 18.49
CA GLY A 21 2.93 -35.25 18.12
C GLY A 21 2.66 -35.06 16.63
N ASN A 22 1.51 -35.53 16.17
CA ASN A 22 1.05 -35.27 14.81
C ASN A 22 0.54 -33.81 14.68
N VAL A 23 0.97 -33.12 13.63
CA VAL A 23 0.50 -31.78 13.32
C VAL A 23 -0.67 -31.88 12.32
N PRO A 24 -1.84 -31.31 12.62
CA PRO A 24 -2.95 -31.30 11.68
C PRO A 24 -2.59 -30.61 10.36
N ALA A 25 -3.07 -31.12 9.24
CA ALA A 25 -2.78 -30.57 7.91
C ALA A 25 -3.20 -29.10 7.78
N GLU A 26 -4.22 -28.67 8.51
CA GLU A 26 -4.69 -27.28 8.54
C GLU A 26 -3.65 -26.33 9.15
N VAL A 27 -2.98 -26.75 10.20
CA VAL A 27 -1.89 -25.97 10.85
C VAL A 27 -0.71 -25.85 9.91
N VAL A 28 -0.31 -26.95 9.26
CA VAL A 28 0.75 -26.96 8.25
C VAL A 28 0.43 -26.01 7.12
N ARG A 29 -0.81 -26.05 6.60
CA ARG A 29 -1.28 -25.17 5.52
C ARG A 29 -1.24 -23.71 5.96
N ALA A 30 -1.77 -23.40 7.14
CA ALA A 30 -1.77 -22.03 7.67
C ALA A 30 -0.34 -21.49 7.84
N HIS A 31 0.57 -22.29 8.37
CA HIS A 31 1.99 -21.93 8.52
C HIS A 31 2.63 -21.62 7.16
N PHE A 32 2.51 -22.52 6.19
CA PHE A 32 3.09 -22.28 4.87
C PHE A 32 2.41 -21.12 4.13
N ALA A 33 1.10 -20.92 4.27
CA ALA A 33 0.41 -19.78 3.69
C ALA A 33 0.93 -18.46 4.26
N ALA A 34 1.17 -18.38 5.56
CA ALA A 34 1.74 -17.21 6.21
C ALA A 34 3.17 -16.93 5.70
N VAL A 35 4.05 -17.95 5.75
CA VAL A 35 5.48 -17.79 5.37
C VAL A 35 5.65 -17.52 3.87
N LEU A 36 4.85 -18.14 3.01
CA LEU A 36 4.90 -17.92 1.57
C LEU A 36 4.23 -16.61 1.16
N GLY A 37 3.28 -16.13 1.96
CA GLY A 37 2.63 -14.84 1.77
C GLY A 37 3.52 -13.65 2.12
N GLU A 38 4.59 -13.86 2.89
CA GLU A 38 5.60 -12.83 3.13
C GLU A 38 6.37 -12.55 1.84
N SER A 39 6.26 -11.31 1.34
CA SER A 39 7.03 -10.89 0.17
C SER A 39 8.51 -10.85 0.50
N ASP A 40 9.34 -11.38 -0.38
CA ASP A 40 10.79 -11.25 -0.29
C ASP A 40 11.18 -9.77 -0.46
N THR A 41 11.49 -9.11 0.64
CA THR A 41 11.92 -7.72 0.66
C THR A 41 13.39 -7.53 0.26
N ARG A 42 14.08 -8.61 -0.13
CA ARG A 42 15.50 -8.60 -0.50
C ARG A 42 15.74 -8.37 -2.00
N ALA A 43 14.68 -8.04 -2.77
CA ALA A 43 14.88 -7.65 -4.15
C ALA A 43 15.84 -6.46 -4.23
N PRO A 44 16.89 -6.51 -5.06
CA PRO A 44 17.84 -5.42 -5.15
C PRO A 44 17.12 -4.15 -5.62
N LEU A 45 17.25 -3.09 -4.83
CA LEU A 45 16.72 -1.78 -5.13
C LEU A 45 17.80 -0.96 -5.82
N LEU A 46 17.44 -0.10 -6.79
CA LEU A 46 18.35 0.81 -7.48
C LEU A 46 19.42 0.11 -8.33
N THR A 47 19.05 -0.94 -9.03
CA THR A 47 19.95 -1.66 -9.96
C THR A 47 20.08 -0.98 -11.34
N GLY A 48 19.46 0.19 -11.52
CA GLY A 48 19.28 0.87 -12.81
C GLY A 48 17.97 0.43 -13.50
N GLY A 49 17.36 1.34 -14.24
CA GLY A 49 16.08 1.12 -14.89
C GLY A 49 14.87 1.37 -13.97
N ILE A 50 13.81 0.56 -14.11
CA ILE A 50 12.56 0.72 -13.36
C ILE A 50 12.63 -0.11 -12.08
N SER A 51 12.36 0.52 -10.93
CA SER A 51 12.29 -0.13 -9.63
C SER A 51 10.84 -0.30 -9.20
N PHE A 52 10.46 -1.53 -8.82
CA PHE A 52 9.16 -1.83 -8.25
C PHE A 52 9.32 -2.15 -6.77
N GLY A 53 8.48 -1.57 -5.94
CA GLY A 53 8.57 -1.81 -4.50
C GLY A 53 7.39 -1.27 -3.72
N ARG A 54 7.40 -1.54 -2.42
CA ARG A 54 6.47 -0.92 -1.49
C ARG A 54 6.88 0.53 -1.25
N MET A 55 5.93 1.39 -0.91
CA MET A 55 6.16 2.82 -0.68
C MET A 55 7.18 3.10 0.43
N VAL A 56 7.13 2.36 1.54
CA VAL A 56 7.96 2.64 2.74
C VAL A 56 9.46 2.59 2.48
N PRO A 57 10.03 1.57 1.81
CA PRO A 57 11.45 1.57 1.49
C PRO A 57 11.86 2.66 0.49
N MET A 58 10.91 3.15 -0.30
CA MET A 58 11.13 4.13 -1.38
C MET A 58 11.00 5.58 -0.93
N ARG A 59 10.57 5.81 0.30
CA ARG A 59 10.37 7.17 0.83
C ARG A 59 11.69 7.96 0.84
N LEU A 60 11.60 9.23 0.50
CA LEU A 60 12.72 10.17 0.46
C LEU A 60 13.84 9.83 -0.55
N LEU A 61 13.64 8.84 -1.41
CA LEU A 61 14.55 8.59 -2.52
C LEU A 61 14.14 9.45 -3.71
N PRO A 62 15.02 10.31 -4.23
CA PRO A 62 14.71 11.15 -5.36
C PRO A 62 14.71 10.31 -6.66
N PHE A 63 13.54 10.23 -7.28
CA PHE A 63 13.37 9.63 -8.61
C PHE A 63 12.87 10.70 -9.60
N ARG A 64 13.24 10.58 -10.87
CA ARG A 64 12.70 11.45 -11.92
C ARG A 64 11.17 11.29 -12.02
N ALA A 65 10.70 10.06 -11.99
CA ALA A 65 9.27 9.75 -12.00
C ALA A 65 8.94 8.78 -10.88
N ILE A 66 7.87 9.07 -10.14
CA ILE A 66 7.30 8.19 -9.12
C ILE A 66 5.87 7.87 -9.54
N CYS A 67 5.57 6.56 -9.67
CA CYS A 67 4.25 6.06 -10.03
C CYS A 67 3.63 5.33 -8.83
N LEU A 68 2.56 5.86 -8.27
CA LEU A 68 1.77 5.20 -7.24
C LEU A 68 0.54 4.56 -7.88
N LEU A 69 0.46 3.24 -7.77
CA LEU A 69 -0.62 2.46 -8.37
C LEU A 69 -1.62 2.02 -7.30
N GLY A 70 -2.90 2.01 -7.67
CA GLY A 70 -3.96 1.52 -6.79
C GLY A 70 -4.36 2.51 -5.69
N MET A 71 -4.36 3.81 -6.00
CA MET A 71 -4.79 4.86 -5.09
C MET A 71 -6.31 4.93 -5.00
N ASN A 72 -6.94 3.83 -4.58
CA ASN A 72 -8.38 3.69 -4.46
C ASN A 72 -8.88 4.19 -3.10
N ASP A 73 -10.15 4.61 -3.06
CA ASP A 73 -10.80 4.89 -1.77
C ASP A 73 -10.86 3.61 -0.92
N GLY A 74 -10.54 3.77 0.36
CA GLY A 74 -10.51 2.68 1.34
C GLY A 74 -9.25 1.81 1.33
N ASP A 75 -8.43 1.81 0.26
CA ASP A 75 -7.17 1.08 0.19
C ASP A 75 -6.01 1.90 0.75
N PHE A 76 -5.98 3.19 0.42
CA PHE A 76 -4.96 4.12 0.88
C PHE A 76 -5.54 5.53 1.11
N PRO A 77 -5.26 6.21 2.23
CA PRO A 77 -4.49 5.72 3.37
C PRO A 77 -5.20 4.59 4.10
N ARG A 78 -4.43 3.67 4.68
CA ARG A 78 -4.97 2.55 5.44
C ARG A 78 -5.74 3.04 6.66
N ARG A 79 -6.75 2.30 7.04
CA ARG A 79 -7.50 2.61 8.27
C ARG A 79 -6.66 2.23 9.49
N ASP A 80 -6.83 3.01 10.56
CA ASP A 80 -6.26 2.62 11.84
C ASP A 80 -6.90 1.31 12.30
N PRO A 81 -6.09 0.34 12.79
CA PRO A 81 -6.63 -0.90 13.31
C PRO A 81 -7.53 -0.62 14.52
N ALA A 82 -8.57 -1.43 14.67
CA ALA A 82 -9.40 -1.37 15.88
C ALA A 82 -8.48 -1.52 17.12
N ALA A 83 -8.78 -0.76 18.16
CA ALA A 83 -7.91 -0.63 19.33
C ALA A 83 -7.53 -1.98 19.97
N GLY A 84 -8.46 -2.91 20.11
CA GLY A 84 -8.20 -4.20 20.72
C GLY A 84 -7.42 -4.06 22.04
N LEU A 85 -6.35 -4.82 22.17
CA LEU A 85 -5.41 -4.74 23.31
C LEU A 85 -4.27 -3.73 23.09
N ASN A 86 -4.22 -3.07 21.93
CA ASN A 86 -3.16 -2.13 21.61
C ASN A 86 -3.42 -0.76 22.23
N ARG A 87 -2.70 -0.44 23.29
CA ARG A 87 -2.82 0.83 24.02
C ARG A 87 -2.40 2.04 23.18
N LEU A 88 -1.53 1.87 22.18
CA LEU A 88 -1.05 2.96 21.31
C LEU A 88 -2.10 3.41 20.29
N THR A 89 -3.15 2.61 20.10
CA THR A 89 -4.23 2.92 19.16
C THR A 89 -5.58 3.12 19.85
N ALA A 90 -5.66 2.84 21.16
CA ALA A 90 -6.91 2.84 21.92
C ALA A 90 -7.58 4.22 21.99
N GLU A 91 -6.78 5.28 22.04
CA GLU A 91 -7.25 6.64 22.21
C GLU A 91 -7.18 7.48 20.91
N LEU A 92 -6.87 6.82 19.77
CA LEU A 92 -6.88 7.50 18.47
C LEU A 92 -8.26 8.09 18.17
N GLY A 93 -8.27 9.37 17.76
CA GLY A 93 -9.51 10.08 17.48
C GLY A 93 -10.26 10.62 18.72
N THR A 94 -9.73 10.44 19.93
CA THR A 94 -10.28 10.99 21.17
C THR A 94 -9.42 12.13 21.72
N GLU A 95 -9.98 12.91 22.66
CA GLU A 95 -9.24 13.95 23.38
C GLU A 95 -8.14 13.39 24.30
N ARG A 96 -8.16 12.09 24.56
CA ARG A 96 -7.17 11.39 25.39
C ARG A 96 -5.94 10.92 24.61
N ARG A 97 -5.91 11.17 23.32
CA ARG A 97 -4.74 10.87 22.49
C ARG A 97 -3.50 11.52 23.09
N ARG A 98 -2.44 10.73 23.23
CA ARG A 98 -1.16 11.18 23.75
C ARG A 98 -0.14 11.38 22.65
N HIS A 99 0.86 12.19 22.91
CA HIS A 99 2.00 12.31 22.03
C HIS A 99 2.74 10.97 21.97
N GLY A 100 2.87 10.41 20.75
CA GLY A 100 3.43 9.07 20.53
C GLY A 100 2.39 7.98 20.21
N ASP A 101 1.09 8.24 20.41
CA ASP A 101 0.05 7.35 19.92
C ASP A 101 0.07 7.35 18.39
N ARG A 102 0.29 6.16 17.81
CA ARG A 102 0.60 6.01 16.40
C ARG A 102 -0.65 5.72 15.58
N SER A 103 -0.93 6.57 14.62
CA SER A 103 -1.96 6.37 13.60
C SER A 103 -1.32 5.90 12.29
N THR A 104 -1.74 4.73 11.80
CA THR A 104 -1.34 4.22 10.49
C THR A 104 -1.81 5.15 9.38
N ARG A 105 -2.98 5.73 9.53
CA ARG A 105 -3.55 6.69 8.58
C ARG A 105 -2.70 7.95 8.46
N GLU A 106 -2.22 8.49 9.57
CA GLU A 106 -1.34 9.67 9.57
C GLU A 106 0.05 9.34 9.00
N ASP A 107 0.59 8.16 9.35
CA ASP A 107 1.83 7.67 8.77
C ASP A 107 1.74 7.56 7.24
N ASP A 108 0.63 7.05 6.72
CA ASP A 108 0.40 6.91 5.28
C ASP A 108 0.23 8.29 4.59
N ARG A 109 -0.43 9.25 5.23
CA ARG A 109 -0.52 10.64 4.73
C ARG A 109 0.86 11.29 4.64
N PHE A 110 1.66 11.11 5.68
CA PHE A 110 3.03 11.63 5.69
C PHE A 110 3.93 10.94 4.66
N LEU A 111 3.78 9.62 4.49
CA LEU A 111 4.48 8.86 3.46
C LEU A 111 4.12 9.36 2.04
N PHE A 112 2.84 9.60 1.78
CA PHE A 112 2.39 10.18 0.51
C PHE A 112 3.05 11.53 0.22
N LEU A 113 3.08 12.41 1.21
CA LEU A 113 3.75 13.71 1.10
C LEU A 113 5.25 13.56 0.82
N GLN A 114 5.91 12.61 1.49
CA GLN A 114 7.34 12.34 1.24
C GLN A 114 7.60 11.85 -0.18
N LEU A 115 6.75 10.96 -0.71
CA LEU A 115 6.86 10.46 -2.09
C LEU A 115 6.58 11.58 -3.10
N PHE A 116 5.56 12.40 -2.86
CA PHE A 116 5.27 13.57 -3.68
C PHE A 116 6.47 14.53 -3.74
N ALA A 117 7.03 14.88 -2.59
CA ALA A 117 8.19 15.78 -2.50
C ALA A 117 9.48 15.18 -3.10
N SER A 118 9.56 13.87 -3.23
CA SER A 118 10.73 13.17 -3.79
C SER A 118 10.69 13.03 -5.31
N ALA A 119 9.52 13.21 -5.94
CA ALA A 119 9.37 13.17 -7.39
C ALA A 119 9.97 14.44 -8.01
N GLN A 120 10.93 14.27 -8.92
CA GLN A 120 11.66 15.40 -9.52
C GLN A 120 10.93 16.00 -10.73
N GLU A 121 10.35 15.16 -11.59
CA GLU A 121 9.73 15.58 -12.84
C GLU A 121 8.27 15.13 -12.94
N VAL A 122 7.97 13.90 -12.56
CA VAL A 122 6.63 13.30 -12.72
C VAL A 122 6.20 12.58 -11.46
N PHE A 123 5.03 12.95 -10.97
CA PHE A 123 4.30 12.21 -9.94
C PHE A 123 3.02 11.64 -10.53
N TYR A 124 3.02 10.35 -10.84
CA TYR A 124 1.91 9.66 -11.48
C TYR A 124 1.08 8.89 -10.47
N LEU A 125 -0.22 9.06 -10.51
CA LEU A 125 -1.17 8.38 -9.64
C LEU A 125 -2.17 7.60 -10.49
N SER A 126 -2.51 6.38 -10.08
CA SER A 126 -3.58 5.63 -10.73
C SER A 126 -4.54 5.00 -9.72
N TYR A 127 -5.80 4.95 -10.08
CA TYR A 127 -6.86 4.32 -9.32
C TYR A 127 -7.89 3.68 -10.25
N LEU A 128 -8.73 2.82 -9.71
CA LEU A 128 -9.83 2.19 -10.44
C LEU A 128 -11.04 3.12 -10.39
N GLY A 129 -11.33 3.78 -11.50
CA GLY A 129 -12.47 4.72 -11.60
C GLY A 129 -13.84 4.02 -11.69
N ALA A 130 -13.88 2.71 -11.94
CA ALA A 130 -15.10 1.92 -11.96
C ALA A 130 -14.84 0.47 -11.57
N ASP A 131 -15.87 -0.20 -11.06
CA ASP A 131 -15.84 -1.64 -10.80
C ASP A 131 -15.90 -2.42 -12.12
N ALA A 132 -14.99 -3.37 -12.29
CA ALA A 132 -14.90 -4.17 -13.52
C ALA A 132 -16.09 -5.13 -13.74
N ARG A 133 -16.89 -5.39 -12.69
CA ARG A 133 -18.02 -6.34 -12.76
C ARG A 133 -19.32 -5.67 -13.19
N ASP A 134 -19.61 -4.50 -12.63
CA ASP A 134 -20.90 -3.83 -12.78
C ASP A 134 -20.80 -2.41 -13.30
N GLY A 135 -19.58 -1.89 -13.50
CA GLY A 135 -19.34 -0.52 -13.98
C GLY A 135 -19.64 0.57 -12.95
N THR A 136 -19.92 0.21 -11.69
CA THR A 136 -20.17 1.20 -10.63
C THR A 136 -18.99 2.13 -10.48
N VAL A 137 -19.23 3.44 -10.49
CA VAL A 137 -18.20 4.47 -10.33
C VAL A 137 -17.52 4.31 -8.95
N ARG A 138 -16.20 4.35 -8.96
CA ARG A 138 -15.36 4.33 -7.75
C ARG A 138 -14.58 5.62 -7.63
N GLU A 139 -14.50 6.11 -6.43
CA GLU A 139 -13.75 7.32 -6.13
C GLU A 139 -12.27 7.03 -5.88
N PRO A 140 -11.39 7.99 -6.18
CA PRO A 140 -9.99 7.89 -5.82
C PRO A 140 -9.78 8.00 -4.31
N SER A 141 -8.60 7.65 -3.86
CA SER A 141 -8.14 7.95 -2.50
C SER A 141 -8.36 9.42 -2.14
N VAL A 142 -8.75 9.67 -0.90
CA VAL A 142 -8.91 11.04 -0.37
C VAL A 142 -7.66 11.90 -0.59
N LEU A 143 -6.46 11.30 -0.58
CA LEU A 143 -5.20 12.03 -0.81
C LEU A 143 -5.05 12.50 -2.26
N VAL A 144 -5.57 11.75 -3.22
CA VAL A 144 -5.61 12.16 -4.63
C VAL A 144 -6.57 13.33 -4.78
N SER A 145 -7.75 13.25 -4.20
CA SER A 145 -8.74 14.33 -4.23
C SER A 145 -8.24 15.61 -3.54
N GLU A 146 -7.57 15.48 -2.39
CA GLU A 146 -6.95 16.60 -1.68
C GLU A 146 -5.83 17.26 -2.52
N LEU A 147 -5.00 16.44 -3.19
CA LEU A 147 -3.93 16.95 -4.05
C LEU A 147 -4.48 17.71 -5.25
N LEU A 148 -5.48 17.15 -5.94
CA LEU A 148 -6.15 17.83 -7.07
C LEU A 148 -6.84 19.13 -6.63
N GLY A 149 -7.55 19.10 -5.48
CA GLY A 149 -8.18 20.28 -4.92
C GLY A 149 -7.17 21.37 -4.54
N SER A 150 -6.04 20.98 -3.98
CA SER A 150 -4.94 21.92 -3.68
C SER A 150 -4.33 22.50 -4.97
N ALA A 151 -4.06 21.65 -5.97
CA ALA A 151 -3.54 22.11 -7.25
C ALA A 151 -4.47 23.11 -7.93
N ALA A 152 -5.80 22.89 -7.85
CA ALA A 152 -6.80 23.81 -8.40
C ALA A 152 -6.76 25.22 -7.76
N GLN A 153 -6.39 25.31 -6.48
CA GLN A 153 -6.27 26.61 -5.79
C GLN A 153 -5.06 27.42 -6.25
N TYR A 154 -4.02 26.78 -6.75
CA TYR A 154 -2.78 27.43 -7.20
C TYR A 154 -2.77 27.71 -8.71
N HIS A 155 -3.74 27.18 -9.48
CA HIS A 155 -3.83 27.42 -10.93
C HIS A 155 -4.78 28.57 -11.23
N ALA A 156 -4.41 29.43 -12.21
CA ALA A 156 -5.25 30.54 -12.63
C ALA A 156 -6.62 30.13 -13.19
N ASP A 157 -6.67 28.96 -13.85
CA ASP A 157 -7.90 28.31 -14.29
C ASP A 157 -8.10 26.98 -13.54
N PRO A 158 -9.04 26.90 -12.60
CA PRO A 158 -9.33 25.67 -11.86
C PRO A 158 -9.73 24.49 -12.75
N LYS A 159 -10.32 24.72 -13.93
CA LYS A 159 -10.71 23.68 -14.88
C LYS A 159 -9.51 23.02 -15.57
N ALA A 160 -8.35 23.67 -15.58
CA ALA A 160 -7.14 23.07 -16.11
C ALA A 160 -6.73 21.80 -15.35
N ILE A 161 -7.17 21.64 -14.11
CA ILE A 161 -6.93 20.44 -13.30
C ILE A 161 -7.64 19.21 -13.88
N ASP A 162 -8.78 19.38 -14.55
CA ASP A 162 -9.49 18.29 -15.20
C ASP A 162 -8.64 17.63 -16.30
N ALA A 163 -7.76 18.39 -16.93
CA ALA A 163 -6.82 17.88 -17.95
C ALA A 163 -5.73 16.96 -17.35
N LEU A 164 -5.50 17.03 -16.05
CA LEU A 164 -4.57 16.12 -15.36
C LEU A 164 -5.17 14.72 -15.15
N VAL A 165 -6.48 14.59 -15.23
CA VAL A 165 -7.19 13.32 -15.00
C VAL A 165 -7.48 12.65 -16.33
N VAL A 166 -6.67 11.66 -16.68
CA VAL A 166 -6.89 10.86 -17.89
C VAL A 166 -7.76 9.66 -17.55
N ARG A 167 -8.93 9.57 -18.17
CA ARG A 167 -9.85 8.45 -18.01
C ARG A 167 -9.64 7.44 -19.13
N HIS A 168 -9.35 6.21 -18.74
CA HIS A 168 -9.26 5.09 -19.66
C HIS A 168 -10.58 4.30 -19.66
N PRO A 169 -10.99 3.72 -20.79
CA PRO A 169 -12.17 2.86 -20.83
C PRO A 169 -11.97 1.63 -19.92
N LEU A 170 -13.05 1.19 -19.30
CA LEU A 170 -13.04 0.04 -18.39
C LEU A 170 -12.60 -1.25 -19.10
N GLN A 171 -12.97 -1.39 -20.36
CA GLN A 171 -12.67 -2.56 -21.18
C GLN A 171 -11.65 -2.18 -22.26
N PRO A 172 -10.60 -3.00 -22.50
CA PRO A 172 -9.56 -2.67 -23.47
C PRO A 172 -10.04 -2.63 -24.93
N PHE A 173 -11.25 -3.14 -25.18
CA PHE A 173 -11.92 -3.12 -26.50
C PHE A 173 -13.05 -2.08 -26.59
N ALA A 174 -13.29 -1.28 -25.57
CA ALA A 174 -14.27 -0.21 -25.64
C ALA A 174 -13.76 0.90 -26.58
N ALA A 175 -14.64 1.42 -27.42
CA ALA A 175 -14.33 2.61 -28.21
C ALA A 175 -14.10 3.80 -27.26
N ALA A 176 -13.05 4.58 -27.56
CA ALA A 176 -12.73 5.78 -26.79
C ALA A 176 -13.75 6.89 -27.04
#